data_3f6ed3b608122db81aaeda19087727c4
#
_entry.id   3f6ed3b608122db81aaeda19087727c4
#
_cell.length_a   1.000
_cell.length_b   1.000
_cell.length_c   1.000
_cell.angle_alpha   90.00
_cell.angle_beta   90.00
_cell.angle_gamma   90.00
#
_symmetry.space_group_name_H-M   'P 1'
#
loop_
_entity.id
_entity.type
_entity.pdbx_description
1 polymer ?
#
loop_
_entity_poly.entity_id
_entity_poly.type
_entity_poly.pdbx_seq_one_letter_code
_entity_poly.pdbx_strand_id
1 'polypeptide(L)'
;LFCARIFGPVKDYECLCGKYKRLKHRGVICEKCGVEVTQTKVRRERMGHIELASPTAHIWFLKSLPSRIGLLLDMPLRDIERVLYFESYVVIEGGMTNLERQQILTEEQYLDALEEFGDEFDAKMGAEAIQALLKSMDLEQECEQLREELNETNSETKRKKLTKRIKLLEAFVQSGNKPEWMILTVLPVLPPDMRPLVPLDGGRFATSDLN
;
A
#
# COMPACT_ATOMS: atom_id res chain seq x y z
N LEU A 1 1.60 -6.18 18.70
CA LEU A 1 0.77 -7.11 17.91
C LEU A 1 -0.25 -7.90 18.75
N PHE A 2 -0.04 -8.03 20.08
CA PHE A 2 -0.91 -8.76 20.99
C PHE A 2 -1.42 -7.88 22.15
N CYS A 3 -1.29 -6.58 22.04
CA CYS A 3 -1.56 -5.62 23.11
C CYS A 3 -3.01 -5.69 23.61
N ALA A 4 -3.19 -5.87 24.92
CA ALA A 4 -4.51 -5.93 25.53
C ALA A 4 -5.24 -4.57 25.51
N ARG A 5 -4.52 -3.46 25.47
CA ARG A 5 -5.14 -2.12 25.36
C ARG A 5 -5.82 -1.92 24.01
N ILE A 6 -5.20 -2.43 22.94
CA ILE A 6 -5.70 -2.29 21.56
C ILE A 6 -6.77 -3.35 21.29
N PHE A 7 -6.47 -4.61 21.56
CA PHE A 7 -7.28 -5.75 21.11
C PHE A 7 -8.25 -6.28 22.17
N GLY A 8 -8.12 -5.82 23.40
CA GLY A 8 -8.97 -6.23 24.50
C GLY A 8 -8.31 -7.22 25.49
N PRO A 9 -9.01 -7.57 26.57
CA PRO A 9 -8.47 -8.35 27.68
C PRO A 9 -8.22 -9.81 27.27
N VAL A 10 -7.29 -10.46 27.98
CA VAL A 10 -6.96 -11.89 27.79
C VAL A 10 -7.94 -12.80 28.52
N LYS A 11 -8.57 -12.29 29.58
CA LYS A 11 -9.59 -13.01 30.36
C LYS A 11 -10.88 -12.20 30.40
N ASP A 12 -12.01 -12.93 30.41
CA ASP A 12 -13.33 -12.31 30.45
C ASP A 12 -13.51 -11.43 31.67
N TYR A 13 -13.91 -10.17 31.43
CA TYR A 13 -14.20 -9.19 32.47
C TYR A 13 -13.07 -8.96 33.48
N GLU A 14 -11.83 -9.13 33.05
CA GLU A 14 -10.63 -8.90 33.85
C GLU A 14 -9.66 -7.99 33.12
N CYS A 15 -9.19 -6.92 33.76
CA CYS A 15 -8.12 -6.11 33.21
C CYS A 15 -6.75 -6.79 33.38
N LEU A 16 -5.72 -6.30 32.69
CA LEU A 16 -4.41 -6.95 32.70
C LEU A 16 -3.73 -6.92 34.06
N CYS A 17 -3.87 -5.83 34.85
CA CYS A 17 -3.26 -5.69 36.18
C CYS A 17 -4.07 -6.35 37.29
N GLY A 18 -5.26 -6.85 37.00
CA GLY A 18 -6.11 -7.51 37.97
C GLY A 18 -6.89 -6.60 38.94
N LYS A 19 -6.85 -5.26 38.77
CA LYS A 19 -7.59 -4.32 39.58
C LYS A 19 -9.11 -4.51 39.45
N TYR A 20 -9.59 -4.75 38.25
CA TYR A 20 -10.98 -5.02 37.92
C TYR A 20 -11.11 -6.46 37.44
N LYS A 21 -11.87 -7.29 38.13
CA LYS A 21 -12.00 -8.74 37.88
C LYS A 21 -13.43 -9.25 37.74
N ARG A 22 -14.41 -8.38 37.75
CA ARG A 22 -15.82 -8.82 37.81
C ARG A 22 -16.68 -8.12 36.77
N LEU A 23 -17.78 -8.77 36.41
CA LEU A 23 -18.80 -8.30 35.47
C LEU A 23 -19.38 -6.92 35.85
N LYS A 24 -19.43 -6.59 37.14
CA LYS A 24 -19.93 -5.29 37.63
C LYS A 24 -19.14 -4.09 37.08
N HIS A 25 -17.90 -4.30 36.65
CA HIS A 25 -17.03 -3.28 36.09
C HIS A 25 -17.01 -3.28 34.55
N ARG A 26 -17.97 -3.97 33.91
CA ARG A 26 -18.09 -4.05 32.46
C ARG A 26 -18.04 -2.66 31.82
N GLY A 27 -17.22 -2.53 30.77
CA GLY A 27 -17.05 -1.29 30.00
C GLY A 27 -16.11 -0.26 30.64
N VAL A 28 -15.59 -0.52 31.84
CA VAL A 28 -14.61 0.36 32.49
C VAL A 28 -13.26 0.16 31.86
N ILE A 29 -12.59 1.27 31.56
CA ILE A 29 -11.18 1.25 31.14
C ILE A 29 -10.33 1.41 32.38
N CYS A 30 -9.48 0.42 32.66
CA CYS A 30 -8.62 0.46 33.86
C CYS A 30 -7.62 1.62 33.77
N GLU A 31 -7.66 2.51 34.76
CA GLU A 31 -6.77 3.67 34.83
C GLU A 31 -5.27 3.28 35.01
N LYS A 32 -5.01 2.07 35.54
CA LYS A 32 -3.64 1.58 35.77
C LYS A 32 -3.04 0.89 34.53
N CYS A 33 -3.76 -0.03 33.91
CA CYS A 33 -3.24 -0.80 32.75
C CYS A 33 -3.86 -0.40 31.42
N GLY A 34 -4.90 0.43 31.40
CA GLY A 34 -5.55 0.90 30.18
C GLY A 34 -6.38 -0.15 29.43
N VAL A 35 -6.61 -1.33 30.02
CA VAL A 35 -7.38 -2.41 29.42
C VAL A 35 -8.85 -2.25 29.75
N GLU A 36 -9.71 -2.37 28.74
CA GLU A 36 -11.15 -2.35 28.89
C GLU A 36 -11.66 -3.67 29.52
N VAL A 37 -12.54 -3.57 30.49
CA VAL A 37 -13.17 -4.75 31.12
C VAL A 37 -14.33 -5.22 30.26
N THR A 38 -14.08 -6.20 29.41
CA THR A 38 -15.05 -6.79 28.47
C THR A 38 -14.75 -8.27 28.23
N GLN A 39 -15.52 -8.90 27.38
CA GLN A 39 -15.28 -10.29 27.00
C GLN A 39 -14.03 -10.42 26.12
N THR A 40 -13.32 -11.54 26.23
CA THR A 40 -12.16 -11.89 25.39
C THR A 40 -12.51 -12.04 23.91
N LYS A 41 -13.78 -12.25 23.59
CA LYS A 41 -14.31 -12.32 22.22
C LYS A 41 -13.88 -11.15 21.35
N VAL A 42 -13.72 -9.96 21.91
CA VAL A 42 -13.28 -8.77 21.18
C VAL A 42 -11.88 -8.93 20.56
N ARG A 43 -11.05 -9.82 21.09
CA ARG A 43 -9.74 -10.16 20.52
C ARG A 43 -9.82 -10.92 19.19
N ARG A 44 -10.99 -11.37 18.79
CA ARG A 44 -11.30 -11.93 17.47
C ARG A 44 -11.88 -10.90 16.51
N GLU A 45 -12.30 -9.77 16.99
CA GLU A 45 -13.09 -8.78 16.24
C GLU A 45 -12.32 -7.47 16.01
N ARG A 46 -11.49 -7.06 16.98
CA ARG A 46 -10.79 -5.78 16.94
C ARG A 46 -9.55 -5.88 16.04
N MET A 47 -9.50 -5.01 15.05
CA MET A 47 -8.32 -4.81 14.21
C MET A 47 -7.49 -3.64 14.72
N GLY A 48 -6.19 -3.75 14.54
CA GLY A 48 -5.26 -2.65 14.71
C GLY A 48 -4.65 -2.22 13.38
N HIS A 49 -3.70 -1.29 13.43
CA HIS A 49 -2.92 -0.86 12.27
C HIS A 49 -1.52 -0.45 12.68
N ILE A 50 -0.62 -0.46 11.70
CA ILE A 50 0.75 0.05 11.82
C ILE A 50 0.90 1.15 10.79
N GLU A 51 1.20 2.36 11.23
CA GLU A 51 1.58 3.46 10.35
C GLU A 51 3.03 3.25 9.92
N LEU A 52 3.25 3.14 8.60
CA LEU A 52 4.58 2.96 8.06
C LEU A 52 5.39 4.26 8.11
N ALA A 53 6.68 4.17 8.38
CA ALA A 53 7.59 5.31 8.36
C ALA A 53 7.74 5.92 6.96
N SER A 54 7.61 5.10 5.92
CA SER A 54 7.58 5.51 4.51
C SER A 54 6.61 4.64 3.72
N PRO A 55 6.00 5.15 2.63
CA PRO A 55 5.18 4.34 1.75
C PRO A 55 5.93 3.14 1.19
N THR A 56 5.24 2.03 1.02
CA THR A 56 5.80 0.77 0.51
C THR A 56 4.89 0.17 -0.54
N ALA A 57 5.43 -0.23 -1.69
CA ALA A 57 4.67 -0.91 -2.72
C ALA A 57 4.23 -2.31 -2.27
N HIS A 58 2.95 -2.63 -2.45
CA HIS A 58 2.45 -3.97 -2.17
C HIS A 58 3.01 -4.97 -3.17
N ILE A 59 3.66 -6.02 -2.67
CA ILE A 59 4.38 -7.00 -3.51
C ILE A 59 3.48 -7.71 -4.53
N TRP A 60 2.22 -7.97 -4.19
CA TRP A 60 1.28 -8.62 -5.11
C TRP A 60 0.93 -7.76 -6.33
N PHE A 61 0.96 -6.45 -6.18
CA PHE A 61 0.68 -5.52 -7.27
C PHE A 61 1.93 -5.10 -8.03
N LEU A 62 3.11 -5.25 -7.41
CA LEU A 62 4.39 -4.94 -8.01
C LEU A 62 4.97 -6.13 -8.78
N LYS A 63 5.18 -7.28 -8.11
CA LYS A 63 5.92 -8.44 -8.65
C LYS A 63 5.06 -9.55 -9.25
N SER A 64 3.74 -9.42 -9.26
CA SER A 64 2.91 -10.34 -10.04
C SER A 64 3.16 -10.18 -11.54
N LEU A 65 3.03 -11.25 -12.29
CA LEU A 65 3.18 -11.20 -13.75
C LEU A 65 1.80 -11.32 -14.43
N PRO A 66 1.34 -10.27 -15.13
CA PRO A 66 1.97 -8.95 -15.30
C PRO A 66 1.85 -8.06 -14.06
N SER A 67 2.83 -7.18 -13.84
CA SER A 67 2.77 -6.19 -12.75
C SER A 67 1.57 -5.26 -12.92
N ARG A 68 0.72 -5.16 -11.91
CA ARG A 68 -0.46 -4.28 -11.95
C ARG A 68 -0.07 -2.81 -11.98
N ILE A 69 0.91 -2.43 -11.17
CA ILE A 69 1.46 -1.07 -11.15
C ILE A 69 2.09 -0.74 -12.50
N GLY A 70 2.92 -1.66 -13.03
CA GLY A 70 3.56 -1.47 -14.34
C GLY A 70 2.56 -1.37 -15.49
N LEU A 71 1.48 -2.16 -15.44
CA LEU A 71 0.44 -2.14 -16.47
C LEU A 71 -0.38 -0.84 -16.44
N LEU A 72 -0.68 -0.31 -15.24
CA LEU A 72 -1.38 0.98 -15.11
C LEU A 72 -0.52 2.15 -15.60
N LEU A 73 0.72 2.23 -15.14
CA LEU A 73 1.64 3.31 -15.49
C LEU A 73 2.23 3.16 -16.91
N ASP A 74 2.01 2.02 -17.56
CA ASP A 74 2.68 1.64 -18.82
C ASP A 74 4.22 1.70 -18.73
N MET A 75 4.75 1.38 -17.56
CA MET A 75 6.18 1.38 -17.28
C MET A 75 6.72 -0.05 -17.14
N PRO A 76 7.93 -0.33 -17.64
CA PRO A 76 8.61 -1.60 -17.39
C PRO A 76 8.83 -1.82 -15.88
N LEU A 77 8.63 -3.05 -15.41
CA LEU A 77 8.84 -3.39 -14.01
C LEU A 77 10.25 -3.03 -13.52
N ARG A 78 11.27 -3.22 -14.38
CA ARG A 78 12.66 -2.88 -14.05
C ARG A 78 12.85 -1.40 -13.71
N ASP A 79 12.18 -0.51 -14.42
CA ASP A 79 12.30 0.94 -14.19
C ASP A 79 11.56 1.33 -12.90
N ILE A 80 10.40 0.74 -12.64
CA ILE A 80 9.68 0.93 -11.38
C ILE A 80 10.52 0.44 -10.20
N GLU A 81 11.17 -0.73 -10.31
CA GLU A 81 12.06 -1.26 -9.27
C GLU A 81 13.25 -0.33 -9.01
N ARG A 82 13.88 0.23 -10.04
CA ARG A 82 14.97 1.21 -9.87
C ARG A 82 14.53 2.44 -9.08
N VAL A 83 13.33 2.94 -9.34
CA VAL A 83 12.75 4.06 -8.58
C VAL A 83 12.47 3.65 -7.14
N LEU A 84 11.83 2.50 -6.92
CA LEU A 84 11.48 2.01 -5.58
C LEU A 84 12.68 1.72 -4.70
N TYR A 85 13.79 1.24 -5.29
CA TYR A 85 15.04 0.96 -4.56
C TYR A 85 15.99 2.16 -4.47
N PHE A 86 15.51 3.36 -4.81
CA PHE A 86 16.28 4.61 -4.74
C PHE A 86 17.54 4.64 -5.63
N GLU A 87 17.50 3.94 -6.76
CA GLU A 87 18.58 3.95 -7.76
C GLU A 87 18.41 5.05 -8.82
N SER A 88 17.17 5.52 -9.02
CA SER A 88 16.84 6.50 -10.06
C SER A 88 15.65 7.37 -9.64
N TYR A 89 15.62 8.57 -10.16
CA TYR A 89 14.46 9.47 -10.07
C TYR A 89 13.44 9.17 -11.15
N VAL A 90 12.19 9.49 -10.90
CA VAL A 90 11.14 9.52 -11.92
C VAL A 90 10.49 10.89 -11.93
N VAL A 91 10.29 11.44 -13.11
CA VAL A 91 9.61 12.72 -13.32
C VAL A 91 8.12 12.52 -13.11
N ILE A 92 7.56 13.26 -12.15
CA ILE A 92 6.12 13.26 -11.86
C ILE A 92 5.43 14.29 -12.75
N GLU A 93 6.01 15.47 -12.82
CA GLU A 93 5.55 16.57 -13.65
C GLU A 93 6.75 17.30 -14.25
N GLY A 94 6.76 17.43 -15.58
CA GLY A 94 7.84 18.08 -16.32
C GLY A 94 7.75 19.60 -16.34
N GLY A 95 6.59 20.18 -16.00
CA GLY A 95 6.39 21.63 -16.03
C GLY A 95 6.66 22.25 -17.40
N MET A 96 7.40 23.37 -17.43
CA MET A 96 7.82 24.04 -18.66
C MET A 96 9.19 23.57 -19.18
N THR A 97 9.66 22.40 -18.75
CA THR A 97 10.95 21.83 -19.16
C THR A 97 10.79 20.87 -20.33
N ASN A 98 11.93 20.37 -20.85
CA ASN A 98 11.96 19.31 -21.87
C ASN A 98 11.80 17.89 -21.30
N LEU A 99 11.55 17.77 -19.99
CA LEU A 99 11.38 16.49 -19.32
C LEU A 99 9.97 15.96 -19.50
N GLU A 100 9.88 14.70 -19.86
CA GLU A 100 8.58 14.03 -19.99
C GLU A 100 8.14 13.38 -18.68
N ARG A 101 6.83 13.34 -18.44
CA ARG A 101 6.26 12.61 -17.32
C ARG A 101 6.65 11.13 -17.41
N GLN A 102 6.99 10.53 -16.25
CA GLN A 102 7.48 9.14 -16.11
C GLN A 102 8.89 8.90 -16.68
N GLN A 103 9.58 9.93 -17.12
CA GLN A 103 10.97 9.80 -17.53
C GLN A 103 11.84 9.41 -16.34
N ILE A 104 12.71 8.42 -16.55
CA ILE A 104 13.67 7.97 -15.53
C ILE A 104 14.95 8.77 -15.67
N LEU A 105 15.40 9.36 -14.58
CA LEU A 105 16.63 10.13 -14.50
C LEU A 105 17.62 9.44 -13.56
N THR A 106 18.88 9.40 -13.96
CA THR A 106 19.97 9.07 -13.04
C THR A 106 20.20 10.25 -12.09
N GLU A 107 20.97 10.04 -11.01
CA GLU A 107 21.32 11.10 -10.08
C GLU A 107 22.04 12.26 -10.79
N GLU A 108 22.96 11.96 -11.71
CA GLU A 108 23.68 12.93 -12.53
C GLU A 108 22.71 13.75 -13.39
N GLN A 109 21.83 13.10 -14.15
CA GLN A 109 20.82 13.76 -14.98
C GLN A 109 19.84 14.61 -14.17
N TYR A 110 19.51 14.17 -12.95
CA TYR A 110 18.66 14.94 -12.05
C TYR A 110 19.35 16.22 -11.57
N LEU A 111 20.64 16.15 -11.21
CA LEU A 111 21.42 17.31 -10.82
C LEU A 111 21.59 18.31 -11.98
N ASP A 112 21.90 17.81 -13.18
CA ASP A 112 21.98 18.64 -14.39
C ASP A 112 20.65 19.35 -14.66
N ALA A 113 19.53 18.65 -14.53
CA ALA A 113 18.20 19.22 -14.70
C ALA A 113 17.87 20.28 -13.62
N LEU A 114 18.31 20.08 -12.38
CA LEU A 114 18.17 21.07 -11.31
C LEU A 114 19.00 22.34 -11.59
N GLU A 115 20.19 22.20 -12.14
CA GLU A 115 21.02 23.36 -12.53
C GLU A 115 20.40 24.14 -13.69
N GLU A 116 19.79 23.44 -14.65
CA GLU A 116 19.20 24.05 -15.84
C GLU A 116 17.81 24.65 -15.58
N PHE A 117 16.93 23.93 -14.88
CA PHE A 117 15.50 24.28 -14.74
C PHE A 117 15.09 24.66 -13.31
N GLY A 118 15.94 24.44 -12.31
CA GLY A 118 15.60 24.73 -10.91
C GLY A 118 14.37 23.95 -10.43
N ASP A 119 13.39 24.67 -9.87
CA ASP A 119 12.17 24.11 -9.29
C ASP A 119 10.99 23.99 -10.30
N GLU A 120 11.25 24.12 -11.61
CA GLU A 120 10.19 24.10 -12.63
C GLU A 120 9.63 22.71 -12.93
N PHE A 121 10.27 21.64 -12.44
CA PHE A 121 9.82 20.25 -12.57
C PHE A 121 9.77 19.53 -11.23
N ASP A 122 8.96 18.49 -11.13
CA ASP A 122 8.89 17.61 -9.95
C ASP A 122 9.38 16.20 -10.32
N ALA A 123 10.45 15.75 -9.68
CA ALA A 123 10.97 14.40 -9.81
C ALA A 123 11.35 13.86 -8.43
N LYS A 124 10.97 12.61 -8.17
CA LYS A 124 11.13 11.96 -6.86
C LYS A 124 11.66 10.53 -7.01
N MET A 125 12.09 9.98 -5.89
CA MET A 125 12.48 8.57 -5.73
C MET A 125 11.52 7.84 -4.80
N GLY A 126 11.62 6.52 -4.81
CA GLY A 126 10.94 5.65 -3.87
C GLY A 126 9.45 5.45 -4.13
N ALA A 127 8.78 4.82 -3.19
CA ALA A 127 7.36 4.50 -3.31
C ALA A 127 6.46 5.74 -3.32
N GLU A 128 6.89 6.85 -2.74
CA GLU A 128 6.18 8.13 -2.80
C GLU A 128 6.06 8.65 -4.24
N ALA A 129 7.11 8.49 -5.03
CA ALA A 129 7.10 8.87 -6.44
C ALA A 129 6.08 8.06 -7.24
N ILE A 130 6.09 6.75 -7.07
CA ILE A 130 5.12 5.86 -7.73
C ILE A 130 3.68 6.14 -7.25
N GLN A 131 3.50 6.42 -5.95
CA GLN A 131 2.20 6.82 -5.41
C GLN A 131 1.70 8.12 -6.03
N ALA A 132 2.57 9.11 -6.18
CA ALA A 132 2.23 10.40 -6.79
C ALA A 132 1.82 10.22 -8.27
N LEU A 133 2.54 9.40 -9.04
CA LEU A 133 2.18 9.06 -10.41
C LEU A 133 0.80 8.38 -10.51
N LEU A 134 0.53 7.40 -9.64
CA LEU A 134 -0.75 6.70 -9.60
C LEU A 134 -1.90 7.63 -9.19
N LYS A 135 -1.66 8.55 -8.25
CA LYS A 135 -2.66 9.51 -7.75
C LYS A 135 -3.04 10.56 -8.79
N SER A 136 -2.08 10.95 -9.64
CA SER A 136 -2.29 11.97 -10.66
C SER A 136 -2.90 11.41 -11.97
N MET A 137 -3.20 10.10 -12.03
CA MET A 137 -3.85 9.50 -13.19
C MET A 137 -5.35 9.84 -13.23
N ASP A 138 -5.81 10.29 -14.38
CA ASP A 138 -7.24 10.32 -14.71
C ASP A 138 -7.62 9.02 -15.42
N LEU A 139 -8.25 8.11 -14.66
CA LEU A 139 -8.57 6.77 -15.16
C LEU A 139 -9.61 6.77 -16.28
N GLU A 140 -10.56 7.69 -16.24
CA GLU A 140 -11.63 7.79 -17.23
C GLU A 140 -11.07 8.30 -18.55
N GLN A 141 -10.33 9.39 -18.49
CA GLN A 141 -9.69 9.99 -19.67
C GLN A 141 -8.67 9.03 -20.31
N GLU A 142 -7.83 8.36 -19.50
CA GLU A 142 -6.90 7.36 -20.03
C GLU A 142 -7.63 6.18 -20.68
N CYS A 143 -8.74 5.74 -20.11
CA CYS A 143 -9.54 4.65 -20.67
C CYS A 143 -10.12 5.02 -22.05
N GLU A 144 -10.59 6.26 -22.22
CA GLU A 144 -11.09 6.77 -23.51
C GLU A 144 -9.97 6.84 -24.56
N GLN A 145 -8.82 7.42 -24.21
CA GLN A 145 -7.66 7.52 -25.11
C GLN A 145 -7.18 6.14 -25.57
N LEU A 146 -7.10 5.17 -24.66
CA LEU A 146 -6.68 3.81 -25.01
C LEU A 146 -7.71 3.08 -25.89
N ARG A 147 -8.99 3.37 -25.77
CA ARG A 147 -10.03 2.82 -26.65
C ARG A 147 -9.91 3.39 -28.06
N GLU A 148 -9.63 4.68 -28.20
CA GLU A 148 -9.36 5.32 -29.49
C GLU A 148 -8.13 4.69 -30.15
N GLU A 149 -7.02 4.58 -29.42
CA GLU A 149 -5.78 3.94 -29.91
C GLU A 149 -5.99 2.47 -30.28
N LEU A 150 -6.85 1.74 -29.56
CA LEU A 150 -7.21 0.36 -29.89
C LEU A 150 -7.93 0.24 -31.23
N ASN A 151 -8.78 1.22 -31.57
CA ASN A 151 -9.51 1.26 -32.82
C ASN A 151 -8.60 1.59 -34.02
N GLU A 152 -7.61 2.45 -33.81
CA GLU A 152 -6.65 2.86 -34.85
C GLU A 152 -5.55 1.84 -35.12
N THR A 153 -5.21 1.02 -34.11
CA THR A 153 -4.08 0.09 -34.19
C THR A 153 -4.42 -1.20 -34.96
N ASN A 154 -3.59 -1.52 -35.96
CA ASN A 154 -3.69 -2.77 -36.72
C ASN A 154 -2.77 -3.89 -36.18
N SER A 155 -1.83 -3.59 -35.27
CA SER A 155 -0.91 -4.57 -34.70
C SER A 155 -1.61 -5.44 -33.62
N GLU A 156 -1.68 -6.75 -33.86
CA GLU A 156 -2.31 -7.70 -32.94
C GLU A 156 -1.64 -7.71 -31.55
N THR A 157 -0.33 -7.60 -31.48
CA THR A 157 0.42 -7.55 -30.22
C THR A 157 0.08 -6.30 -29.43
N LYS A 158 0.03 -5.13 -30.10
CA LYS A 158 -0.34 -3.86 -29.47
C LYS A 158 -1.79 -3.91 -29.00
N ARG A 159 -2.71 -4.44 -29.79
CA ARG A 159 -4.12 -4.64 -29.41
C ARG A 159 -4.26 -5.50 -28.16
N LYS A 160 -3.53 -6.60 -28.03
CA LYS A 160 -3.53 -7.46 -26.83
C LYS A 160 -3.04 -6.71 -25.58
N LYS A 161 -1.98 -5.88 -25.71
CA LYS A 161 -1.47 -5.05 -24.61
C LYS A 161 -2.50 -4.00 -24.17
N LEU A 162 -3.05 -3.24 -25.12
CA LEU A 162 -4.06 -2.21 -24.86
C LEU A 162 -5.31 -2.80 -24.22
N THR A 163 -5.81 -3.93 -24.72
CA THR A 163 -7.01 -4.59 -24.14
C THR A 163 -6.80 -5.00 -22.69
N LYS A 164 -5.59 -5.49 -22.32
CA LYS A 164 -5.29 -5.83 -20.93
C LYS A 164 -5.26 -4.59 -20.03
N ARG A 165 -4.69 -3.49 -20.53
CA ARG A 165 -4.62 -2.22 -19.79
C ARG A 165 -6.00 -1.61 -19.60
N ILE A 166 -6.82 -1.55 -20.66
CA ILE A 166 -8.21 -1.06 -20.60
C ILE A 166 -9.03 -1.86 -19.57
N LYS A 167 -8.98 -3.18 -19.61
CA LYS A 167 -9.69 -4.03 -18.63
C LYS A 167 -9.31 -3.74 -17.19
N LEU A 168 -8.04 -3.42 -16.94
CA LEU A 168 -7.58 -3.08 -15.59
C LEU A 168 -8.08 -1.70 -15.16
N LEU A 169 -8.00 -0.69 -16.03
CA LEU A 169 -8.54 0.66 -15.79
C LEU A 169 -10.04 0.62 -15.53
N GLU A 170 -10.80 -0.08 -16.37
CA GLU A 170 -12.25 -0.25 -16.20
C GLU A 170 -12.59 -0.90 -14.85
N ALA A 171 -11.82 -1.90 -14.41
CA ALA A 171 -12.02 -2.54 -13.12
C ALA A 171 -11.80 -1.57 -11.95
N PHE A 172 -10.83 -0.66 -12.04
CA PHE A 172 -10.62 0.39 -11.04
C PHE A 172 -11.78 1.40 -11.04
N VAL A 173 -12.20 1.87 -12.20
CA VAL A 173 -13.34 2.82 -12.33
C VAL A 173 -14.62 2.20 -11.77
N GLN A 174 -14.94 0.96 -12.14
CA GLN A 174 -16.18 0.29 -11.71
C GLN A 174 -16.20 -0.02 -10.22
N SER A 175 -15.06 -0.39 -9.65
CA SER A 175 -14.97 -0.75 -8.23
C SER A 175 -14.86 0.47 -7.30
N GLY A 176 -14.51 1.64 -7.83
CA GLY A 176 -14.20 2.83 -7.05
C GLY A 176 -12.90 2.75 -6.24
N ASN A 177 -12.09 1.71 -6.45
CA ASN A 177 -10.77 1.60 -5.86
C ASN A 177 -9.81 2.60 -6.52
N LYS A 178 -8.92 3.18 -5.71
CA LYS A 178 -7.94 4.14 -6.20
C LYS A 178 -6.60 3.46 -6.45
N PRO A 179 -5.93 3.75 -7.59
CA PRO A 179 -4.64 3.14 -7.92
C PRO A 179 -3.55 3.37 -6.89
N GLU A 180 -3.51 4.55 -6.26
CA GLU A 180 -2.55 4.89 -5.22
C GLU A 180 -2.64 4.01 -3.97
N TRP A 181 -3.74 3.28 -3.76
CA TRP A 181 -3.88 2.34 -2.65
C TRP A 181 -3.03 1.07 -2.79
N MET A 182 -2.47 0.81 -3.97
CA MET A 182 -1.48 -0.24 -4.17
C MET A 182 -0.13 0.08 -3.51
N ILE A 183 0.07 1.33 -3.11
CA ILE A 183 1.18 1.77 -2.28
C ILE A 183 0.67 1.89 -0.85
N LEU A 184 1.24 1.09 0.04
CA LEU A 184 0.81 1.01 1.43
C LEU A 184 1.44 2.13 2.26
N THR A 185 0.62 2.84 3.02
CA THR A 185 1.04 3.79 4.05
C THR A 185 0.69 3.30 5.45
N VAL A 186 -0.32 2.45 5.55
CA VAL A 186 -0.81 1.84 6.78
C VAL A 186 -1.00 0.36 6.55
N LEU A 187 -0.47 -0.48 7.45
CA LEU A 187 -0.68 -1.92 7.45
C LEU A 187 -1.81 -2.29 8.40
N PRO A 188 -2.81 -3.06 7.98
CA PRO A 188 -3.79 -3.62 8.88
C PRO A 188 -3.18 -4.74 9.72
N VAL A 189 -3.53 -4.80 11.01
CA VAL A 189 -3.15 -5.87 11.93
C VAL A 189 -4.39 -6.68 12.25
N LEU A 190 -4.37 -7.96 11.88
CA LEU A 190 -5.46 -8.88 12.19
C LEU A 190 -5.67 -9.01 13.70
N PRO A 191 -6.91 -9.31 14.15
CA PRO A 191 -7.16 -9.64 15.54
C PRO A 191 -6.25 -10.77 16.03
N PRO A 192 -5.71 -10.69 17.26
CA PRO A 192 -4.72 -11.67 17.75
C PRO A 192 -5.22 -13.11 17.78
N ASP A 193 -6.50 -13.33 18.07
CA ASP A 193 -7.09 -14.67 18.11
C ASP A 193 -7.30 -15.29 16.74
N MET A 194 -7.19 -14.51 15.66
CA MET A 194 -7.20 -15.01 14.27
C MET A 194 -5.81 -15.44 13.79
N ARG A 195 -4.75 -15.13 14.54
CA ARG A 195 -3.35 -15.51 14.32
C ARG A 195 -2.67 -15.92 15.62
N PRO A 196 -3.20 -16.90 16.35
CA PRO A 196 -2.74 -17.21 17.70
C PRO A 196 -1.33 -17.74 17.72
N LEU A 197 -0.62 -17.47 18.82
CA LEU A 197 0.60 -18.14 19.21
C LEU A 197 0.22 -19.40 20.00
N VAL A 198 0.52 -20.57 19.46
CA VAL A 198 0.21 -21.85 20.10
C VAL A 198 1.46 -22.37 20.80
N PRO A 199 1.45 -22.56 22.13
CA PRO A 199 2.57 -23.16 22.83
C PRO A 199 2.71 -24.65 22.46
N LEU A 200 3.94 -25.03 22.16
CA LEU A 200 4.35 -26.42 21.92
C LEU A 200 5.12 -26.97 23.11
N ASP A 201 5.26 -28.30 23.16
CA ASP A 201 6.13 -28.95 24.15
C ASP A 201 7.58 -28.44 24.03
N GLY A 202 8.27 -28.26 25.17
CA GLY A 202 9.65 -27.78 25.21
C GLY A 202 9.80 -26.25 25.14
N GLY A 203 8.76 -25.47 25.41
CA GLY A 203 8.81 -24.00 25.49
C GLY A 203 8.87 -23.29 24.15
N ARG A 204 8.59 -23.99 23.03
CA ARG A 204 8.48 -23.42 21.70
C ARG A 204 7.05 -22.95 21.43
N PHE A 205 6.91 -22.02 20.49
CA PHE A 205 5.62 -21.56 20.00
C PHE A 205 5.50 -21.85 18.50
N ALA A 206 4.34 -22.34 18.09
CA ALA A 206 3.95 -22.33 16.71
C ALA A 206 3.12 -21.08 16.43
N THR A 207 3.33 -20.48 15.30
CA THR A 207 2.62 -19.27 14.88
C THR A 207 2.18 -19.37 13.43
N SER A 208 1.16 -18.62 13.06
CA SER A 208 0.77 -18.41 11.67
C SER A 208 1.77 -17.48 10.97
N ASP A 209 1.90 -17.63 9.65
CA ASP A 209 2.70 -16.72 8.80
C ASP A 209 2.18 -15.28 8.80
N LEU A 210 1.00 -15.05 9.40
CA LEU A 210 0.41 -13.71 9.57
C LEU A 210 1.00 -12.90 10.74
N ASN A 211 1.93 -13.48 11.52
CA ASN A 211 2.58 -12.80 12.66
C ASN A 211 3.91 -12.15 12.31
#